data_c34fc1429ebaca57b011432f44cc0352
#
_entry.id   c34fc1429ebaca57b011432f44cc0352
#
_cell.length_a   1.000
_cell.length_b   1.000
_cell.length_c   1.000
_cell.angle_alpha   90.00
_cell.angle_beta   90.00
_cell.angle_gamma   90.00
#
_symmetry.space_group_name_H-M   'P 1'
#
loop_
_entity.id
_entity.type
_entity.pdbx_description
1 polymer ?
#
loop_
_entity_poly.entity_id
_entity_poly.type
_entity_poly.pdbx_seq_one_letter_code
_entity_poly.pdbx_strand_id
1 'polypeptide(L)'
;VSTHNNVSNGHANGAASKNGAARYQSEKVRVAIVGVGNCASSFVQGVHYYRDADPTQRVPGLMHVDLGGYHVRDIEFTAAFDIDATKVGKDLGEAIWAGQNNTIKFAKVPKKLGVPVYRGMTHDGLGKYLKEKITKAPGETADIVRILRETHTDVVVSYLPVGSEQATKWYVEQVLEAGCGFVNCIPVFIAREDYWDKRFKKAGLPIVGDDIKSQVGATIVHRTLARLFAERGVEIERTSQLNVGGNMDFYNMLERERLESKKISKTNAVTSIMDHELPASDIHVGPSDYVPWLTDRKWAHIRVEGQAFGDVPLNLELKLEV
;
A
#
# COMPACT_ATOMS: atom_id res chain seq x y z
N VAL A 1 -43.94 -7.78 -8.58
CA VAL A 1 -43.65 -8.52 -9.80
C VAL A 1 -42.15 -8.37 -10.01
N SER A 2 -41.45 -9.46 -9.73
CA SER A 2 -39.99 -9.58 -9.76
C SER A 2 -39.57 -9.98 -11.19
N THR A 3 -38.63 -9.25 -11.76
CA THR A 3 -37.93 -9.72 -12.97
C THR A 3 -36.45 -9.85 -12.63
N HIS A 4 -36.00 -11.10 -12.47
CA HIS A 4 -34.62 -11.46 -12.43
C HIS A 4 -33.98 -11.27 -13.83
N ASN A 5 -33.01 -10.39 -13.96
CA ASN A 5 -32.13 -10.38 -15.11
C ASN A 5 -30.94 -11.30 -14.86
N ASN A 6 -30.96 -12.44 -15.52
CA ASN A 6 -29.81 -13.32 -15.69
C ASN A 6 -28.76 -12.62 -16.56
N VAL A 7 -27.63 -12.24 -15.99
CA VAL A 7 -26.45 -11.87 -16.75
C VAL A 7 -25.68 -13.15 -17.08
N SER A 8 -25.79 -13.58 -18.31
CA SER A 8 -24.99 -14.69 -18.84
C SER A 8 -23.53 -14.27 -18.95
N ASN A 9 -22.66 -15.02 -18.29
CA ASN A 9 -21.20 -14.95 -18.47
C ASN A 9 -20.86 -15.42 -19.90
N GLY A 10 -20.73 -14.48 -20.82
CA GLY A 10 -20.15 -14.72 -22.13
C GLY A 10 -18.64 -14.84 -22.03
N HIS A 11 -18.10 -16.04 -22.18
CA HIS A 11 -16.68 -16.23 -22.47
C HIS A 11 -16.41 -15.67 -23.88
N ALA A 12 -15.90 -14.44 -23.93
CA ALA A 12 -15.37 -13.89 -25.16
C ALA A 12 -14.00 -14.52 -25.43
N ASN A 13 -13.97 -15.53 -26.28
CA ASN A 13 -12.73 -15.98 -26.93
C ASN A 13 -12.23 -14.86 -27.84
N GLY A 14 -11.38 -13.99 -27.32
CA GLY A 14 -10.69 -12.97 -28.08
C GLY A 14 -9.65 -13.62 -28.99
N ALA A 15 -9.84 -13.54 -30.30
CA ALA A 15 -8.88 -13.97 -31.29
C ALA A 15 -7.56 -13.19 -31.11
N ALA A 16 -6.45 -13.92 -30.94
CA ALA A 16 -5.12 -13.38 -30.78
C ALA A 16 -4.68 -12.54 -32.00
N SER A 17 -4.41 -11.27 -31.79
CA SER A 17 -3.69 -10.42 -32.72
C SER A 17 -2.22 -10.85 -32.77
N LYS A 18 -1.74 -11.20 -33.94
CA LYS A 18 -0.39 -11.73 -34.18
C LYS A 18 0.71 -10.64 -34.22
N ASN A 19 0.75 -9.69 -33.32
CA ASN A 19 1.94 -8.87 -33.09
C ASN A 19 1.76 -8.11 -31.77
N GLY A 20 2.45 -8.53 -30.72
CA GLY A 20 2.40 -7.95 -29.39
C GLY A 20 1.76 -8.86 -28.33
N ALA A 21 1.73 -10.17 -28.61
CA ALA A 21 1.06 -11.12 -27.75
C ALA A 21 1.75 -11.31 -26.41
N ALA A 22 0.93 -11.21 -25.40
CA ALA A 22 0.99 -12.04 -24.19
C ALA A 22 2.28 -11.96 -23.34
N ARG A 23 2.79 -10.75 -23.06
CA ARG A 23 3.78 -10.55 -22.01
C ARG A 23 3.14 -10.69 -20.60
N TYR A 24 1.82 -10.72 -20.51
CA TYR A 24 1.03 -10.61 -19.27
C TYR A 24 0.10 -11.78 -18.96
N GLN A 25 0.22 -12.90 -19.68
CA GLN A 25 -0.52 -14.14 -19.37
C GLN A 25 0.47 -15.26 -19.15
N SER A 26 1.21 -15.21 -18.05
CA SER A 26 2.01 -16.31 -17.54
C SER A 26 1.22 -17.06 -16.46
N GLU A 27 1.65 -18.27 -16.12
CA GLU A 27 1.05 -19.05 -15.02
C GLU A 27 1.30 -18.43 -13.65
N LYS A 28 2.23 -17.47 -13.56
CA LYS A 28 2.65 -16.77 -12.33
C LYS A 28 2.72 -15.27 -12.54
N VAL A 29 2.50 -14.54 -11.46
CA VAL A 29 2.80 -13.11 -11.37
C VAL A 29 4.09 -12.92 -10.59
N ARG A 30 5.17 -12.55 -11.28
CA ARG A 30 6.50 -12.37 -10.70
C ARG A 30 6.63 -10.98 -10.13
N VAL A 31 6.85 -10.92 -8.81
CA VAL A 31 6.80 -9.67 -8.05
C VAL A 31 8.15 -9.37 -7.42
N ALA A 32 8.68 -8.18 -7.68
CA ALA A 32 9.77 -7.63 -6.90
C ALA A 32 9.26 -6.62 -5.85
N ILE A 33 9.96 -6.52 -4.73
CA ILE A 33 9.59 -5.65 -3.61
C ILE A 33 10.66 -4.57 -3.41
N VAL A 34 10.22 -3.31 -3.28
CA VAL A 34 11.07 -2.19 -2.86
C VAL A 34 10.66 -1.76 -1.44
N GLY A 35 11.59 -1.91 -0.50
CA GLY A 35 11.34 -1.68 0.93
C GLY A 35 10.86 -2.95 1.65
N VAL A 36 11.77 -3.64 2.35
CA VAL A 36 11.50 -4.91 3.07
C VAL A 36 11.13 -4.60 4.53
N GLY A 37 10.09 -3.79 4.73
CA GLY A 37 9.56 -3.42 6.04
C GLY A 37 8.39 -4.33 6.48
N ASN A 38 7.56 -3.82 7.43
CA ASN A 38 6.39 -4.53 7.94
C ASN A 38 5.38 -4.89 6.84
N CYS A 39 5.12 -3.98 5.90
CA CYS A 39 4.21 -4.24 4.79
C CYS A 39 4.70 -5.39 3.90
N ALA A 40 5.98 -5.44 3.59
CA ALA A 40 6.58 -6.55 2.84
C ALA A 40 6.50 -7.86 3.63
N SER A 41 6.75 -7.81 4.95
CA SER A 41 6.59 -8.96 5.84
C SER A 41 5.17 -9.51 5.81
N SER A 42 4.16 -8.65 5.93
CA SER A 42 2.75 -9.03 5.85
C SER A 42 2.40 -9.61 4.47
N PHE A 43 2.90 -9.02 3.40
CA PHE A 43 2.63 -9.50 2.04
C PHE A 43 3.23 -10.89 1.79
N VAL A 44 4.49 -11.10 2.15
CA VAL A 44 5.14 -12.42 2.02
C VAL A 44 4.44 -13.46 2.89
N GLN A 45 4.11 -13.13 4.14
CA GLN A 45 3.33 -14.00 5.01
C GLN A 45 1.95 -14.31 4.41
N GLY A 46 1.26 -13.31 3.86
CA GLY A 46 -0.07 -13.44 3.26
C GLY A 46 -0.09 -14.42 2.10
N VAL A 47 0.88 -14.34 1.19
CA VAL A 47 1.00 -15.29 0.07
C VAL A 47 1.20 -16.72 0.58
N HIS A 48 2.00 -16.91 1.63
CA HIS A 48 2.17 -18.24 2.24
C HIS A 48 0.94 -18.74 2.99
N TYR A 49 0.23 -17.86 3.69
CA TYR A 49 -0.94 -18.20 4.49
C TYR A 49 -2.13 -18.60 3.63
N TYR A 50 -2.37 -17.85 2.55
CA TYR A 50 -3.54 -18.02 1.68
C TYR A 50 -3.28 -18.91 0.45
N ARG A 51 -2.11 -19.53 0.32
CA ARG A 51 -1.71 -20.29 -0.87
C ARG A 51 -2.67 -21.43 -1.23
N ASP A 52 -3.32 -22.01 -0.21
CA ASP A 52 -4.23 -23.15 -0.36
C ASP A 52 -5.70 -22.73 -0.15
N ALA A 53 -5.99 -21.42 -0.22
CA ALA A 53 -7.34 -20.91 -0.08
C ALA A 53 -8.23 -21.41 -1.24
N ASP A 54 -9.45 -21.82 -0.91
CA ASP A 54 -10.42 -22.28 -1.90
C ASP A 54 -11.18 -21.08 -2.50
N PRO A 55 -11.08 -20.81 -3.81
CA PRO A 55 -11.75 -19.70 -4.46
C PRO A 55 -13.28 -19.82 -4.46
N THR A 56 -13.83 -21.00 -4.18
CA THR A 56 -15.27 -21.21 -4.08
C THR A 56 -15.83 -20.89 -2.70
N GLN A 57 -14.96 -20.66 -1.71
CA GLN A 57 -15.33 -20.38 -0.33
C GLN A 57 -15.08 -18.91 0.02
N ARG A 58 -15.85 -18.43 1.01
CA ARG A 58 -15.55 -17.13 1.62
C ARG A 58 -14.32 -17.28 2.52
N VAL A 59 -13.23 -16.62 2.15
CA VAL A 59 -11.98 -16.65 2.91
C VAL A 59 -11.83 -15.34 3.69
N PRO A 60 -11.91 -15.35 5.02
CA PRO A 60 -11.69 -14.14 5.82
C PRO A 60 -10.30 -13.53 5.54
N GLY A 61 -10.25 -12.22 5.36
CA GLY A 61 -9.01 -11.50 5.06
C GLY A 61 -8.72 -11.30 3.57
N LEU A 62 -9.41 -12.02 2.68
CA LEU A 62 -9.32 -11.80 1.23
C LEU A 62 -10.66 -11.35 0.66
N MET A 63 -10.64 -10.30 -0.17
CA MET A 63 -11.82 -9.95 -0.99
C MET A 63 -11.97 -10.93 -2.15
N HIS A 64 -10.86 -11.37 -2.72
CA HIS A 64 -10.79 -12.32 -3.82
C HIS A 64 -9.62 -13.28 -3.58
N VAL A 65 -9.89 -14.58 -3.66
CA VAL A 65 -8.85 -15.62 -3.68
C VAL A 65 -8.24 -15.74 -5.07
N ASP A 66 -9.08 -15.59 -6.07
CA ASP A 66 -8.74 -15.56 -7.50
C ASP A 66 -9.17 -14.19 -8.08
N LEU A 67 -8.28 -13.52 -8.76
CA LEU A 67 -8.52 -12.23 -9.41
C LEU A 67 -7.87 -12.20 -10.78
N GLY A 68 -8.68 -11.95 -11.82
CA GLY A 68 -8.18 -11.87 -13.18
C GLY A 68 -7.56 -13.16 -13.71
N GLY A 69 -7.96 -14.31 -13.17
CA GLY A 69 -7.42 -15.62 -13.53
C GLY A 69 -6.17 -16.04 -12.77
N TYR A 70 -5.76 -15.25 -11.77
CA TYR A 70 -4.64 -15.56 -10.89
C TYR A 70 -5.12 -15.82 -9.46
N HIS A 71 -4.72 -16.95 -8.91
CA HIS A 71 -4.89 -17.26 -7.50
C HIS A 71 -3.76 -16.63 -6.68
N VAL A 72 -3.97 -16.38 -5.37
CA VAL A 72 -2.93 -15.86 -4.47
C VAL A 72 -1.62 -16.66 -4.54
N ARG A 73 -1.70 -18.00 -4.71
CA ARG A 73 -0.53 -18.89 -4.88
C ARG A 73 0.28 -18.64 -6.15
N ASP A 74 -0.26 -17.88 -7.09
CA ASP A 74 0.42 -17.60 -8.36
C ASP A 74 1.34 -16.39 -8.26
N ILE A 75 1.36 -15.72 -7.11
CA ILE A 75 2.34 -14.68 -6.79
C ILE A 75 3.68 -15.36 -6.46
N GLU A 76 4.71 -15.00 -7.22
CA GLU A 76 6.09 -15.46 -7.05
C GLU A 76 7.01 -14.26 -6.80
N PHE A 77 7.73 -14.28 -5.67
CA PHE A 77 8.71 -13.24 -5.38
C PHE A 77 10.00 -13.51 -6.14
N THR A 78 10.55 -12.50 -6.80
CA THR A 78 11.72 -12.64 -7.69
C THR A 78 12.92 -11.86 -7.25
N ALA A 79 12.72 -10.69 -6.65
CA ALA A 79 13.77 -9.84 -6.11
C ALA A 79 13.22 -8.96 -4.98
N ALA A 80 14.11 -8.48 -4.14
CA ALA A 80 13.79 -7.47 -3.15
C ALA A 80 14.92 -6.45 -3.04
N PHE A 81 14.56 -5.20 -2.74
CA PHE A 81 15.50 -4.09 -2.61
C PHE A 81 15.29 -3.38 -1.28
N ASP A 82 16.35 -3.23 -0.51
CA ASP A 82 16.34 -2.49 0.76
C ASP A 82 17.69 -1.77 0.95
N ILE A 83 17.77 -0.91 1.95
CA ILE A 83 19.00 -0.18 2.27
C ILE A 83 19.57 -0.56 3.65
N ASP A 84 18.79 -1.27 4.47
CA ASP A 84 19.16 -1.67 5.83
C ASP A 84 20.24 -2.76 5.81
N ALA A 85 21.38 -2.49 6.47
CA ALA A 85 22.50 -3.44 6.58
C ALA A 85 22.10 -4.77 7.24
N THR A 86 21.02 -4.80 8.01
CA THR A 86 20.52 -6.03 8.62
C THR A 86 19.73 -6.92 7.66
N LYS A 87 19.37 -6.40 6.48
CA LYS A 87 18.52 -7.07 5.46
C LYS A 87 19.25 -7.34 4.17
N VAL A 88 20.03 -6.36 3.68
CA VAL A 88 20.77 -6.49 2.41
C VAL A 88 21.73 -7.68 2.47
N GLY A 89 21.75 -8.49 1.43
CA GLY A 89 22.52 -9.73 1.32
C GLY A 89 21.87 -10.95 1.96
N LYS A 90 20.73 -10.80 2.65
CA LYS A 90 19.93 -11.93 3.15
C LYS A 90 18.92 -12.40 2.12
N ASP A 91 18.38 -13.60 2.35
CA ASP A 91 17.18 -14.07 1.67
C ASP A 91 15.95 -13.31 2.19
N LEU A 92 14.97 -13.05 1.32
CA LEU A 92 13.73 -12.35 1.67
C LEU A 92 13.01 -13.04 2.84
N GLY A 93 13.02 -14.38 2.92
CA GLY A 93 12.42 -15.15 4.00
C GLY A 93 13.05 -14.91 5.38
N GLU A 94 14.29 -14.44 5.43
CA GLU A 94 14.94 -13.97 6.66
C GLU A 94 14.79 -12.47 6.86
N ALA A 95 14.91 -11.70 5.78
CA ALA A 95 14.92 -10.24 5.82
C ALA A 95 13.60 -9.64 6.32
N ILE A 96 12.48 -10.28 6.04
CA ILE A 96 11.15 -9.86 6.53
C ILE A 96 11.03 -9.85 8.07
N TRP A 97 11.97 -10.48 8.78
CA TRP A 97 12.03 -10.55 10.25
C TRP A 97 13.21 -9.77 10.82
N ALA A 98 14.02 -9.17 9.98
CA ALA A 98 15.27 -8.50 10.40
C ALA A 98 15.06 -7.02 10.73
N GLY A 99 16.04 -6.44 11.43
CA GLY A 99 16.08 -5.02 11.76
C GLY A 99 14.92 -4.56 12.64
N GLN A 100 14.26 -3.52 12.21
CA GLN A 100 13.15 -2.89 12.94
C GLN A 100 11.77 -3.50 12.63
N ASN A 101 11.72 -4.59 11.85
CA ASN A 101 10.44 -5.24 11.53
C ASN A 101 9.83 -5.87 12.79
N ASN A 102 8.60 -5.51 13.07
CA ASN A 102 7.86 -5.97 14.25
C ASN A 102 6.45 -6.47 13.90
N THR A 103 6.24 -6.85 12.64
CA THR A 103 4.99 -7.41 12.12
C THR A 103 4.57 -8.67 12.90
N ILE A 104 3.27 -8.81 13.16
CA ILE A 104 2.69 -10.00 13.77
C ILE A 104 3.00 -11.22 12.89
N LYS A 105 3.46 -12.31 13.54
CA LYS A 105 3.77 -13.58 12.86
C LYS A 105 2.51 -14.43 12.77
N PHE A 106 1.84 -14.44 11.62
CA PHE A 106 0.64 -15.23 11.38
C PHE A 106 0.85 -16.39 10.38
N ALA A 107 2.01 -16.45 9.72
CA ALA A 107 2.37 -17.55 8.83
C ALA A 107 3.80 -18.03 9.05
N LYS A 108 4.02 -19.33 8.79
CA LYS A 108 5.36 -19.92 8.75
C LYS A 108 5.96 -19.72 7.36
N VAL A 109 6.82 -18.73 7.21
CA VAL A 109 7.57 -18.48 5.97
C VAL A 109 8.92 -19.20 6.06
N PRO A 110 9.31 -19.97 5.03
CA PRO A 110 10.66 -20.56 4.97
C PRO A 110 11.73 -19.46 5.03
N LYS A 111 12.81 -19.69 5.78
CA LYS A 111 13.92 -18.74 5.83
C LYS A 111 14.62 -18.55 4.49
N LYS A 112 14.58 -19.58 3.64
CA LYS A 112 15.20 -19.59 2.33
C LYS A 112 14.13 -19.73 1.26
N LEU A 113 13.78 -18.58 0.66
CA LEU A 113 12.85 -18.48 -0.48
C LEU A 113 13.61 -18.50 -1.81
N GLY A 114 14.93 -18.32 -1.80
CA GLY A 114 15.74 -18.15 -3.00
C GLY A 114 15.66 -16.74 -3.59
N VAL A 115 15.20 -15.76 -2.82
CA VAL A 115 14.98 -14.37 -3.25
C VAL A 115 15.96 -13.45 -2.52
N PRO A 116 17.06 -13.03 -3.16
CA PRO A 116 18.04 -12.14 -2.52
C PRO A 116 17.47 -10.74 -2.26
N VAL A 117 17.87 -10.13 -1.14
CA VAL A 117 17.65 -8.71 -0.89
C VAL A 117 18.87 -7.93 -1.35
N TYR A 118 18.71 -7.16 -2.40
CA TYR A 118 19.76 -6.33 -2.98
C TYR A 118 19.79 -4.94 -2.34
N ARG A 119 20.97 -4.30 -2.37
CA ARG A 119 21.09 -2.92 -1.92
C ARG A 119 20.41 -1.96 -2.88
N GLY A 120 19.37 -1.30 -2.40
CA GLY A 120 18.61 -0.30 -3.14
C GLY A 120 19.20 1.12 -3.05
N MET A 121 18.53 2.06 -3.75
CA MET A 121 18.84 3.48 -3.70
C MET A 121 18.18 4.14 -2.47
N THR A 122 18.88 5.07 -1.84
CA THR A 122 18.40 5.76 -0.63
C THR A 122 17.71 7.08 -0.96
N HIS A 123 18.36 7.97 -1.70
CA HIS A 123 17.92 9.36 -1.89
C HIS A 123 17.38 9.98 -0.58
N ASP A 124 16.11 10.38 -0.59
CA ASP A 124 15.36 10.91 0.55
C ASP A 124 14.59 9.83 1.35
N GLY A 125 14.85 8.53 1.11
CA GLY A 125 14.17 7.41 1.78
C GLY A 125 14.37 7.35 3.29
N LEU A 126 15.47 7.91 3.82
CA LEU A 126 15.71 8.05 5.25
C LEU A 126 15.58 9.50 5.69
N GLY A 127 14.55 9.80 6.46
CA GLY A 127 14.44 11.06 7.20
C GLY A 127 15.33 11.08 8.45
N LYS A 128 15.29 12.19 9.19
CA LYS A 128 16.15 12.40 10.36
C LYS A 128 15.98 11.34 11.44
N TYR A 129 14.74 10.88 11.70
CA TYR A 129 14.45 9.88 12.72
C TYR A 129 14.86 8.46 12.28
N LEU A 130 14.54 8.06 11.05
CA LEU A 130 14.90 6.72 10.58
C LEU A 130 16.42 6.51 10.53
N LYS A 131 17.22 7.57 10.28
CA LYS A 131 18.69 7.50 10.32
C LYS A 131 19.25 7.07 11.68
N GLU A 132 18.51 7.29 12.76
CA GLU A 132 18.91 6.87 14.11
C GLU A 132 18.73 5.37 14.34
N LYS A 133 17.85 4.74 13.58
CA LYS A 133 17.46 3.32 13.74
C LYS A 133 17.98 2.39 12.66
N ILE A 134 18.21 2.94 11.45
CA ILE A 134 18.58 2.16 10.27
C ILE A 134 20.00 2.53 9.85
N THR A 135 20.89 1.56 9.89
CA THR A 135 22.24 1.65 9.33
C THR A 135 22.19 1.23 7.87
N LYS A 136 22.64 2.12 6.96
CA LYS A 136 22.70 1.78 5.53
C LYS A 136 23.73 0.68 5.27
N ALA A 137 23.36 -0.30 4.47
CA ALA A 137 24.27 -1.29 3.96
C ALA A 137 25.42 -0.63 3.18
N PRO A 138 26.66 -1.11 3.32
CA PRO A 138 27.79 -0.63 2.54
C PRO A 138 27.65 -1.02 1.06
N GLY A 139 28.50 -0.44 0.21
CA GLY A 139 28.56 -0.74 -1.23
C GLY A 139 27.68 0.16 -2.08
N GLU A 140 27.62 -0.14 -3.36
CA GLU A 140 26.87 0.62 -4.35
C GLU A 140 25.43 0.11 -4.49
N THR A 141 24.56 0.95 -5.05
CA THR A 141 23.21 0.55 -5.43
C THR A 141 23.29 -0.54 -6.50
N ALA A 142 22.52 -1.59 -6.32
CA ALA A 142 22.44 -2.67 -7.30
C ALA A 142 21.85 -2.16 -8.63
N ASP A 143 22.21 -2.82 -9.72
CA ASP A 143 21.62 -2.56 -11.03
C ASP A 143 20.19 -3.10 -11.07
N ILE A 144 19.24 -2.22 -10.71
CA ILE A 144 17.81 -2.56 -10.58
C ILE A 144 17.23 -3.07 -11.90
N VAL A 145 17.54 -2.37 -13.00
CA VAL A 145 17.01 -2.71 -14.34
C VAL A 145 17.48 -4.09 -14.77
N ARG A 146 18.77 -4.37 -14.62
CA ARG A 146 19.33 -5.67 -14.95
C ARG A 146 18.71 -6.80 -14.12
N ILE A 147 18.60 -6.61 -12.79
CA ILE A 147 18.02 -7.60 -11.88
C ILE A 147 16.56 -7.89 -12.27
N LEU A 148 15.74 -6.86 -12.46
CA LEU A 148 14.33 -7.03 -12.85
C LEU A 148 14.16 -7.78 -14.16
N ARG A 149 15.06 -7.52 -15.15
CA ARG A 149 15.06 -8.23 -16.44
C ARG A 149 15.51 -9.69 -16.30
N GLU A 150 16.61 -9.94 -15.60
CA GLU A 150 17.17 -11.28 -15.39
C GLU A 150 16.23 -12.19 -14.61
N THR A 151 15.49 -11.62 -13.65
CA THR A 151 14.49 -12.35 -12.84
C THR A 151 13.11 -12.42 -13.49
N HIS A 152 12.97 -11.87 -14.71
CA HIS A 152 11.70 -11.81 -15.43
C HIS A 152 10.54 -11.23 -14.60
N THR A 153 10.83 -10.23 -13.79
CA THR A 153 9.83 -9.57 -12.93
C THR A 153 8.73 -8.92 -13.77
N ASP A 154 7.47 -9.17 -13.42
CA ASP A 154 6.30 -8.61 -14.09
C ASP A 154 5.87 -7.29 -13.43
N VAL A 155 5.92 -7.23 -12.09
CA VAL A 155 5.41 -6.11 -11.29
C VAL A 155 6.35 -5.80 -10.13
N VAL A 156 6.57 -4.51 -9.88
CA VAL A 156 7.31 -4.02 -8.71
C VAL A 156 6.34 -3.38 -7.73
N VAL A 157 6.36 -3.81 -6.48
CA VAL A 157 5.56 -3.25 -5.38
C VAL A 157 6.44 -2.39 -4.50
N SER A 158 6.06 -1.13 -4.28
CA SER A 158 6.81 -0.17 -3.47
C SER A 158 6.19 0.03 -2.09
N TYR A 159 7.01 -0.21 -1.06
CA TYR A 159 6.74 0.02 0.36
C TYR A 159 7.78 0.96 0.99
N LEU A 160 8.28 1.91 0.23
CA LEU A 160 9.22 2.91 0.75
C LEU A 160 8.59 3.74 1.89
N PRO A 161 9.41 4.30 2.79
CA PRO A 161 8.90 5.17 3.85
C PRO A 161 8.19 6.41 3.31
N VAL A 162 7.19 6.89 4.04
CA VAL A 162 6.50 8.15 3.74
C VAL A 162 7.50 9.29 3.58
N GLY A 163 7.30 10.15 2.58
CA GLY A 163 8.18 11.27 2.24
C GLY A 163 9.38 10.88 1.36
N SER A 164 9.42 9.66 0.82
CA SER A 164 10.45 9.19 -0.11
C SER A 164 10.13 9.59 -1.56
N GLU A 165 9.96 10.89 -1.82
CA GLU A 165 9.56 11.42 -3.12
C GLU A 165 10.61 11.13 -4.21
N GLN A 166 11.86 11.48 -3.95
CA GLN A 166 12.95 11.30 -4.92
C GLN A 166 13.28 9.82 -5.12
N ALA A 167 13.33 9.05 -4.04
CA ALA A 167 13.56 7.62 -4.14
C ALA A 167 12.47 6.92 -4.96
N THR A 168 11.20 7.25 -4.72
CA THR A 168 10.07 6.65 -5.46
C THR A 168 10.15 6.98 -6.94
N LYS A 169 10.34 8.25 -7.30
CA LYS A 169 10.47 8.67 -8.71
C LYS A 169 11.65 8.00 -9.40
N TRP A 170 12.78 7.87 -8.70
CA TRP A 170 13.94 7.16 -9.22
C TRP A 170 13.63 5.67 -9.51
N TYR A 171 12.97 4.96 -8.56
CA TYR A 171 12.57 3.58 -8.79
C TYR A 171 11.57 3.43 -9.93
N VAL A 172 10.63 4.36 -10.09
CA VAL A 172 9.68 4.35 -11.22
C VAL A 172 10.39 4.42 -12.56
N GLU A 173 11.46 5.22 -12.69
CA GLU A 173 12.30 5.24 -13.90
C GLU A 173 12.93 3.86 -14.18
N GLN A 174 13.49 3.21 -13.15
CA GLN A 174 14.09 1.88 -13.30
C GLN A 174 13.04 0.83 -13.70
N VAL A 175 11.85 0.89 -13.12
CA VAL A 175 10.72 -0.01 -13.39
C VAL A 175 10.25 0.13 -14.84
N LEU A 176 10.07 1.37 -15.31
CA LEU A 176 9.71 1.66 -16.70
C LEU A 176 10.78 1.16 -17.67
N GLU A 177 12.06 1.41 -17.38
CA GLU A 177 13.17 0.95 -18.20
C GLU A 177 13.27 -0.58 -18.24
N ALA A 178 13.02 -1.25 -17.12
CA ALA A 178 12.97 -2.70 -17.05
C ALA A 178 11.77 -3.31 -17.80
N GLY A 179 10.71 -2.52 -18.01
CA GLY A 179 9.46 -2.94 -18.64
C GLY A 179 8.55 -3.70 -17.68
N CYS A 180 8.49 -3.29 -16.43
CA CYS A 180 7.62 -3.86 -15.38
C CYS A 180 6.43 -2.97 -15.08
N GLY A 181 5.33 -3.55 -14.61
CA GLY A 181 4.25 -2.82 -13.96
C GLY A 181 4.67 -2.30 -12.59
N PHE A 182 3.91 -1.34 -12.05
CA PHE A 182 4.22 -0.72 -10.76
C PHE A 182 3.01 -0.61 -9.85
N VAL A 183 3.16 -1.04 -8.60
CA VAL A 183 2.16 -0.85 -7.54
C VAL A 183 2.75 0.06 -6.48
N ASN A 184 2.21 1.29 -6.39
CA ASN A 184 2.65 2.30 -5.44
C ASN A 184 1.80 2.29 -4.18
N CYS A 185 2.29 1.65 -3.12
CA CYS A 185 1.56 1.52 -1.86
C CYS A 185 1.71 2.73 -0.93
N ILE A 186 2.54 3.71 -1.27
CA ILE A 186 2.84 4.87 -0.42
C ILE A 186 2.22 6.16 -0.95
N PRO A 187 2.05 7.18 -0.11
CA PRO A 187 1.40 8.44 -0.49
C PRO A 187 2.33 9.41 -1.24
N VAL A 188 3.14 8.90 -2.15
CA VAL A 188 3.87 9.69 -3.15
C VAL A 188 3.07 9.64 -4.44
N PHE A 189 2.79 10.79 -5.05
CA PHE A 189 1.91 10.85 -6.21
C PHE A 189 2.65 10.43 -7.49
N ILE A 190 2.32 9.25 -7.97
CA ILE A 190 2.82 8.67 -9.23
C ILE A 190 1.65 8.32 -10.15
N ALA A 191 0.78 7.39 -9.73
CA ALA A 191 -0.31 6.90 -10.58
C ALA A 191 -1.33 7.98 -10.96
N ARG A 192 -1.55 8.97 -10.08
CA ARG A 192 -2.44 10.10 -10.31
C ARG A 192 -1.81 11.24 -11.12
N GLU A 193 -0.50 11.22 -11.33
CA GLU A 193 0.22 12.27 -12.06
C GLU A 193 0.18 11.97 -13.57
N ASP A 194 -0.34 12.88 -14.35
CA ASP A 194 -0.44 12.80 -15.82
C ASP A 194 0.88 12.43 -16.49
N TYR A 195 2.00 12.94 -15.97
CA TYR A 195 3.32 12.66 -16.50
C TYR A 195 3.65 11.17 -16.46
N TRP A 196 3.44 10.50 -15.32
CA TRP A 196 3.72 9.08 -15.15
C TRP A 196 2.67 8.21 -15.84
N ASP A 197 1.39 8.54 -15.70
CA ASP A 197 0.28 7.82 -16.33
C ASP A 197 0.48 7.71 -17.85
N LYS A 198 0.81 8.82 -18.52
CA LYS A 198 1.10 8.83 -19.96
C LYS A 198 2.29 7.94 -20.34
N ARG A 199 3.33 7.89 -19.51
CA ARG A 199 4.53 7.07 -19.77
C ARG A 199 4.22 5.58 -19.61
N PHE A 200 3.50 5.17 -18.56
CA PHE A 200 3.05 3.80 -18.39
C PHE A 200 2.12 3.36 -19.50
N LYS A 201 1.16 4.18 -19.88
CA LYS A 201 0.27 3.92 -21.03
C LYS A 201 1.05 3.77 -22.35
N LYS A 202 2.00 4.65 -22.61
CA LYS A 202 2.84 4.56 -23.80
C LYS A 202 3.69 3.28 -23.83
N ALA A 203 4.17 2.83 -22.68
CA ALA A 203 4.92 1.59 -22.53
C ALA A 203 4.03 0.33 -22.52
N GLY A 204 2.70 0.48 -22.45
CA GLY A 204 1.76 -0.63 -22.31
C GLY A 204 1.89 -1.36 -20.97
N LEU A 205 2.29 -0.65 -19.91
CA LEU A 205 2.55 -1.19 -18.58
C LEU A 205 1.47 -0.77 -17.59
N PRO A 206 1.01 -1.66 -16.69
CA PRO A 206 0.07 -1.30 -15.66
C PRO A 206 0.73 -0.47 -14.54
N ILE A 207 -0.03 0.49 -14.01
CA ILE A 207 0.31 1.20 -12.78
C ILE A 207 -0.91 1.27 -11.88
N VAL A 208 -0.72 0.99 -10.58
CA VAL A 208 -1.74 1.06 -9.54
C VAL A 208 -1.21 1.85 -8.35
N GLY A 209 -1.97 2.76 -7.83
CA GLY A 209 -1.63 3.61 -6.68
C GLY A 209 -2.56 4.82 -6.66
N ASP A 210 -2.30 5.79 -5.89
CA ASP A 210 -1.23 5.90 -4.89
C ASP A 210 -1.83 5.67 -3.49
N ASP A 211 -0.98 5.38 -2.50
CA ASP A 211 -1.39 5.25 -1.09
C ASP A 211 -2.46 4.17 -0.88
N ILE A 212 -2.12 2.92 -1.17
CA ILE A 212 -3.01 1.77 -1.00
C ILE A 212 -3.48 1.70 0.46
N LYS A 213 -4.81 1.71 0.64
CA LYS A 213 -5.43 1.74 1.97
C LYS A 213 -5.49 0.36 2.61
N SER A 214 -5.48 0.32 3.94
CA SER A 214 -5.77 -0.90 4.70
C SER A 214 -7.19 -1.37 4.42
N GLN A 215 -7.45 -2.65 4.60
CA GLN A 215 -8.76 -3.29 4.43
C GLN A 215 -9.85 -2.61 5.27
N VAL A 216 -9.62 -2.52 6.58
CA VAL A 216 -10.40 -1.72 7.53
C VAL A 216 -9.40 -0.93 8.37
N GLY A 217 -9.18 0.33 8.00
CA GLY A 217 -8.30 1.24 8.73
C GLY A 217 -9.02 2.54 9.04
N ALA A 218 -8.38 3.39 9.83
CA ALA A 218 -8.99 4.63 10.29
C ALA A 218 -9.56 5.50 9.15
N THR A 219 -8.85 5.63 8.03
CA THR A 219 -9.31 6.43 6.90
C THR A 219 -10.57 5.84 6.24
N ILE A 220 -10.64 4.51 6.10
CA ILE A 220 -11.82 3.84 5.53
C ILE A 220 -13.03 3.99 6.46
N VAL A 221 -12.83 3.78 7.76
CA VAL A 221 -13.88 3.94 8.77
C VAL A 221 -14.38 5.39 8.82
N HIS A 222 -13.46 6.36 8.89
CA HIS A 222 -13.80 7.78 8.91
C HIS A 222 -14.58 8.20 7.66
N ARG A 223 -14.13 7.79 6.49
CA ARG A 223 -14.83 8.02 5.22
C ARG A 223 -16.23 7.43 5.21
N THR A 224 -16.40 6.21 5.76
CA THR A 224 -17.71 5.55 5.84
C THR A 224 -18.64 6.29 6.79
N LEU A 225 -18.13 6.80 7.91
CA LEU A 225 -18.91 7.61 8.85
C LEU A 225 -19.33 8.94 8.21
N ALA A 226 -18.41 9.65 7.55
CA ALA A 226 -18.73 10.89 6.85
C ALA A 226 -19.82 10.67 5.79
N ARG A 227 -19.71 9.58 5.03
CA ARG A 227 -20.75 9.19 4.07
C ARG A 227 -22.09 8.89 4.73
N LEU A 228 -22.08 8.19 5.85
CA LEU A 228 -23.32 7.92 6.63
C LEU A 228 -24.01 9.20 7.04
N PHE A 229 -23.27 10.20 7.53
CA PHE A 229 -23.83 11.50 7.91
C PHE A 229 -24.46 12.19 6.69
N ALA A 230 -23.74 12.31 5.59
CA ALA A 230 -24.25 12.91 4.35
C ALA A 230 -25.52 12.19 3.83
N GLU A 231 -25.51 10.85 3.74
CA GLU A 231 -26.66 10.05 3.27
C GLU A 231 -27.87 10.14 4.20
N ARG A 232 -27.68 10.54 5.45
CA ARG A 232 -28.74 10.72 6.45
C ARG A 232 -29.17 12.17 6.65
N GLY A 233 -28.63 13.10 5.85
CA GLY A 233 -28.94 14.52 5.92
C GLY A 233 -28.46 15.18 7.21
N VAL A 234 -27.36 14.68 7.78
CA VAL A 234 -26.68 15.30 8.92
C VAL A 234 -25.49 16.08 8.39
N GLU A 235 -25.49 17.38 8.58
CA GLU A 235 -24.38 18.25 8.18
C GLU A 235 -23.20 18.08 9.13
N ILE A 236 -22.02 17.78 8.58
CA ILE A 236 -20.79 17.68 9.37
C ILE A 236 -20.21 19.07 9.53
N GLU A 237 -20.06 19.54 10.75
CA GLU A 237 -19.44 20.84 11.07
C GLU A 237 -17.94 20.71 11.31
N ARG A 238 -17.53 19.66 12.03
CA ARG A 238 -16.13 19.42 12.39
C ARG A 238 -15.82 17.94 12.43
N THR A 239 -14.58 17.62 12.11
CA THR A 239 -14.15 16.24 12.25
C THR A 239 -12.65 16.11 12.50
N SER A 240 -12.27 15.12 13.30
CA SER A 240 -10.87 14.81 13.54
C SER A 240 -10.60 13.32 13.53
N GLN A 241 -9.38 12.96 13.09
CA GLN A 241 -8.85 11.62 13.16
C GLN A 241 -7.42 11.68 13.69
N LEU A 242 -7.19 11.13 14.86
CA LEU A 242 -5.88 11.01 15.49
C LEU A 242 -5.43 9.56 15.37
N ASN A 243 -4.18 9.33 14.95
CA ASN A 243 -3.63 7.98 14.78
C ASN A 243 -2.35 7.83 15.59
N VAL A 244 -2.24 6.72 16.32
CA VAL A 244 -1.07 6.36 17.12
C VAL A 244 -0.64 4.94 16.75
N GLY A 245 0.66 4.69 16.64
CA GLY A 245 1.20 3.38 16.34
C GLY A 245 2.63 3.21 16.84
N GLY A 246 3.15 1.97 16.81
CA GLY A 246 4.45 1.63 17.35
C GLY A 246 5.46 1.09 16.32
N ASN A 247 5.17 1.16 15.04
CA ASN A 247 6.07 0.72 13.99
C ASN A 247 6.90 1.86 13.39
N MET A 248 7.82 1.53 12.49
CA MET A 248 8.73 2.51 11.90
C MET A 248 8.06 3.53 10.98
N ASP A 249 6.86 3.27 10.44
CA ASP A 249 6.11 4.28 9.70
C ASP A 249 5.67 5.42 10.64
N PHE A 250 5.16 5.09 11.83
CA PHE A 250 4.82 6.11 12.83
C PHE A 250 6.04 6.85 13.37
N TYR A 251 7.17 6.16 13.56
CA TYR A 251 8.41 6.79 13.95
C TYR A 251 8.93 7.77 12.88
N ASN A 252 8.88 7.38 11.60
CA ASN A 252 9.20 8.25 10.46
C ASN A 252 8.29 9.49 10.40
N MET A 253 7.01 9.32 10.73
CA MET A 253 6.02 10.39 10.68
C MET A 253 6.14 11.44 11.79
N LEU A 254 7.02 11.27 12.77
CA LEU A 254 7.42 12.33 13.70
C LEU A 254 8.11 13.49 12.97
N GLU A 255 8.71 13.23 11.80
CA GLU A 255 9.23 14.26 10.89
C GLU A 255 8.08 14.85 10.06
N ARG A 256 7.44 15.88 10.60
CA ARG A 256 6.21 16.47 10.05
C ARG A 256 6.35 17.02 8.62
N GLU A 257 7.54 17.50 8.28
CA GLU A 257 7.86 18.03 6.94
C GLU A 257 7.72 16.97 5.83
N ARG A 258 7.84 15.69 6.17
CA ARG A 258 7.69 14.56 5.22
C ARG A 258 6.23 14.14 4.97
N LEU A 259 5.27 14.80 5.61
CA LEU A 259 3.86 14.35 5.64
C LEU A 259 2.93 15.07 4.67
N GLU A 260 3.40 16.03 3.88
CA GLU A 260 2.53 16.87 3.05
C GLU A 260 1.63 16.05 2.13
N SER A 261 2.22 15.18 1.29
CA SER A 261 1.45 14.30 0.38
C SER A 261 0.50 13.36 1.15
N LYS A 262 0.95 12.83 2.29
CA LYS A 262 0.12 11.94 3.13
C LYS A 262 -1.05 12.68 3.76
N LYS A 263 -0.85 13.92 4.21
CA LYS A 263 -1.90 14.77 4.78
C LYS A 263 -2.95 15.09 3.72
N ILE A 264 -2.53 15.50 2.52
CA ILE A 264 -3.42 15.76 1.39
C ILE A 264 -4.22 14.51 1.04
N SER A 265 -3.57 13.36 0.88
CA SER A 265 -4.23 12.09 0.53
C SER A 265 -5.30 11.69 1.55
N LYS A 266 -5.00 11.79 2.85
CA LYS A 266 -5.93 11.41 3.93
C LYS A 266 -7.09 12.39 4.06
N THR A 267 -6.83 13.69 4.00
CA THR A 267 -7.87 14.71 4.07
C THR A 267 -8.82 14.58 2.88
N ASN A 268 -8.29 14.48 1.66
CA ASN A 268 -9.10 14.30 0.46
C ASN A 268 -9.94 13.02 0.49
N ALA A 269 -9.45 11.94 1.11
CA ALA A 269 -10.22 10.70 1.25
C ALA A 269 -11.50 10.89 2.08
N VAL A 270 -11.50 11.80 3.03
CA VAL A 270 -12.68 12.13 3.87
C VAL A 270 -13.53 13.20 3.18
N THR A 271 -12.93 14.31 2.74
CA THR A 271 -13.67 15.44 2.16
C THR A 271 -14.32 15.14 0.82
N SER A 272 -13.74 14.22 0.03
CA SER A 272 -14.27 13.87 -1.31
C SER A 272 -15.68 13.26 -1.33
N ILE A 273 -16.21 12.89 -0.17
CA ILE A 273 -17.55 12.30 -0.03
C ILE A 273 -18.51 13.20 0.75
N MET A 274 -18.03 14.36 1.17
CA MET A 274 -18.87 15.38 1.81
C MET A 274 -19.55 16.21 0.71
N ASP A 275 -20.74 16.68 0.99
CA ASP A 275 -21.54 17.52 0.11
C ASP A 275 -21.22 19.02 0.22
N HIS A 276 -20.36 19.38 1.17
CA HIS A 276 -19.87 20.74 1.43
C HIS A 276 -18.41 20.75 1.83
N GLU A 277 -17.76 21.91 1.73
CA GLU A 277 -16.37 22.12 2.13
C GLU A 277 -16.31 22.54 3.60
N LEU A 278 -15.40 21.91 4.36
CA LEU A 278 -15.08 22.34 5.72
C LEU A 278 -13.87 23.31 5.70
N PRO A 279 -13.91 24.35 6.55
CA PRO A 279 -12.72 25.15 6.81
C PRO A 279 -11.55 24.29 7.30
N ALA A 280 -10.33 24.66 6.93
CA ALA A 280 -9.14 23.89 7.32
C ALA A 280 -8.94 23.79 8.85
N SER A 281 -9.52 24.70 9.62
CA SER A 281 -9.57 24.66 11.09
C SER A 281 -10.47 23.55 11.64
N ASP A 282 -11.49 23.15 10.88
CA ASP A 282 -12.56 22.27 11.35
C ASP A 282 -12.36 20.81 10.88
N ILE A 283 -11.29 20.54 10.17
CA ILE A 283 -10.89 19.20 9.78
C ILE A 283 -9.44 18.90 10.17
N HIS A 284 -9.23 17.80 10.91
CA HIS A 284 -7.90 17.30 11.23
C HIS A 284 -7.80 15.80 10.97
N VAL A 285 -7.00 15.40 9.99
CA VAL A 285 -6.75 13.97 9.70
C VAL A 285 -5.25 13.74 9.62
N GLY A 286 -4.72 13.00 10.56
CA GLY A 286 -3.28 12.78 10.53
C GLY A 286 -2.72 11.77 11.52
N PRO A 287 -1.43 11.44 11.34
CA PRO A 287 -0.65 10.77 12.37
C PRO A 287 -0.48 11.73 13.55
N SER A 288 -0.61 11.20 14.76
CA SER A 288 -0.54 11.99 15.98
C SER A 288 0.74 11.71 16.75
N ASP A 289 1.07 10.43 17.00
CA ASP A 289 2.20 10.08 17.82
C ASP A 289 2.75 8.67 17.55
N TYR A 290 3.95 8.41 18.10
CA TYR A 290 4.64 7.13 18.09
C TYR A 290 4.78 6.59 19.51
N VAL A 291 4.27 5.38 19.74
CA VAL A 291 4.32 4.68 21.04
C VAL A 291 4.98 3.31 20.85
N PRO A 292 6.26 3.13 21.20
CA PRO A 292 7.06 1.94 20.86
C PRO A 292 6.45 0.61 21.33
N TRP A 293 5.83 0.57 22.50
CA TRP A 293 5.26 -0.67 23.05
C TRP A 293 4.00 -1.16 22.33
N LEU A 294 3.39 -0.34 21.47
CA LEU A 294 2.31 -0.79 20.56
C LEU A 294 2.82 -1.78 19.51
N THR A 295 4.12 -1.79 19.23
CA THR A 295 4.73 -2.62 18.19
C THR A 295 4.11 -2.34 16.80
N ASP A 296 3.55 -3.32 16.10
CA ASP A 296 2.88 -3.11 14.80
C ASP A 296 1.40 -2.69 14.94
N ARG A 297 0.87 -2.73 16.14
CA ARG A 297 -0.51 -2.28 16.41
C ARG A 297 -0.59 -0.77 16.28
N LYS A 298 -1.73 -0.33 15.81
CA LYS A 298 -2.11 1.09 15.78
C LYS A 298 -3.54 1.26 16.19
N TRP A 299 -3.84 2.40 16.78
CA TRP A 299 -5.20 2.79 17.05
C TRP A 299 -5.47 4.21 16.57
N ALA A 300 -6.75 4.47 16.32
CA ALA A 300 -7.26 5.75 15.91
C ALA A 300 -8.39 6.18 16.80
N HIS A 301 -8.47 7.48 17.03
CA HIS A 301 -9.63 8.13 17.61
C HIS A 301 -10.24 9.03 16.52
N ILE A 302 -11.49 8.78 16.19
CA ILE A 302 -12.26 9.53 15.20
C ILE A 302 -13.39 10.25 15.93
N ARG A 303 -13.50 11.55 15.71
CA ARG A 303 -14.60 12.37 16.19
C ARG A 303 -15.27 13.08 15.02
N VAL A 304 -16.59 13.02 14.96
CA VAL A 304 -17.43 13.73 13.99
C VAL A 304 -18.46 14.52 14.77
N GLU A 305 -18.53 15.81 14.52
CA GLU A 305 -19.54 16.73 15.06
C GLU A 305 -20.41 17.24 13.93
N GLY A 306 -21.71 17.22 14.10
CA GLY A 306 -22.63 17.65 13.06
C GLY A 306 -23.97 18.09 13.62
N GLN A 307 -24.80 18.62 12.72
CA GLN A 307 -26.16 19.06 12.99
C GLN A 307 -27.18 18.09 12.38
N ALA A 308 -28.08 17.60 13.21
CA ALA A 308 -29.21 16.77 12.82
C ALA A 308 -30.48 17.63 12.65
N PHE A 309 -31.61 16.96 12.52
CA PHE A 309 -32.94 17.63 12.39
C PHE A 309 -33.18 18.68 13.48
N GLY A 310 -33.55 19.89 13.06
CA GLY A 310 -33.83 21.01 13.96
C GLY A 310 -32.60 21.60 14.63
N ASP A 311 -31.47 21.54 13.97
CA ASP A 311 -30.15 22.03 14.43
C ASP A 311 -29.67 21.36 15.74
N VAL A 312 -30.20 20.19 16.05
CA VAL A 312 -29.77 19.43 17.23
C VAL A 312 -28.38 18.87 17.03
N PRO A 313 -27.40 19.17 17.92
CA PRO A 313 -26.04 18.64 17.79
C PRO A 313 -26.03 17.12 17.86
N LEU A 314 -25.27 16.50 16.93
CA LEU A 314 -24.98 15.08 16.89
C LEU A 314 -23.47 14.87 16.90
N ASN A 315 -22.96 14.25 17.96
CA ASN A 315 -21.54 13.97 18.12
C ASN A 315 -21.32 12.47 18.14
N LEU A 316 -20.33 12.01 17.36
CA LEU A 316 -19.92 10.62 17.33
C LEU A 316 -18.42 10.54 17.66
N GLU A 317 -18.09 9.63 18.56
CA GLU A 317 -16.71 9.24 18.82
C GLU A 317 -16.54 7.74 18.57
N LEU A 318 -15.44 7.39 17.90
CA LEU A 318 -15.09 6.02 17.63
C LEU A 318 -13.60 5.80 17.88
N LYS A 319 -13.29 4.75 18.63
CA LYS A 319 -11.94 4.25 18.83
C LYS A 319 -11.78 2.94 18.09
N LEU A 320 -10.75 2.87 17.24
CA LEU A 320 -10.40 1.69 16.44
C LEU A 320 -8.99 1.26 16.82
N GLU A 321 -8.78 -0.04 17.03
CA GLU A 321 -7.46 -0.67 17.14
C GLU A 321 -7.32 -1.73 16.05
N VAL A 322 -6.19 -1.70 15.33
CA VAL A 322 -5.85 -2.62 14.24
C VAL A 322 -4.38 -3.02 14.30
#